data_06d874fcd85ac3616837356d9179aeba
#
_entry.id   06d874fcd85ac3616837356d9179aeba
#
_cell.length_a   1.000
_cell.length_b   1.000
_cell.length_c   1.000
_cell.angle_alpha   90.00
_cell.angle_beta   90.00
_cell.angle_gamma   90.00
#
_symmetry.space_group_name_H-M   'P 1'
#
loop_
_entity.id
_entity.type
_entity.pdbx_description
1 polymer ?
#
loop_
_entity_poly.entity_id
_entity_poly.type
_entity_poly.pdbx_seq_one_letter_code
_entity_poly.pdbx_strand_id
1 'polypeptide(L)'
;ETTRFVNFYAPGRYSQKEIDNLYQSTEGNGLFLVQLLDSMHESNGLKNIPASADSIIQMRLAGLSSDELQVLDVISVFRDWAPFDILTSLLTKTPLELLYLCDQLKQKNLLTESTRGKVLGYSFTHERVKAMLSQRQSESARRILHLRAAQYLEAQLGSDGSTDLYDQLVQHFTAGGDTFKAFKYKVLSLDAFAGMCYELMPILTDGSDAQ
;
A
#
# COMPACT_ATOMS: atom_id res chain seq x y z
N GLU A 1 27.16 -2.30 9.96
CA GLU A 1 25.91 -2.66 10.67
C GLU A 1 25.42 -4.03 10.23
N THR A 2 25.29 -4.31 8.94
CA THR A 2 24.86 -5.62 8.40
C THR A 2 25.71 -6.77 8.93
N THR A 3 27.03 -6.64 8.95
CA THR A 3 27.95 -7.64 9.49
C THR A 3 27.70 -7.95 10.96
N ARG A 4 27.46 -6.90 11.77
CA ARG A 4 27.14 -7.06 13.21
C ARG A 4 25.81 -7.76 13.39
N PHE A 5 24.82 -7.40 12.58
CA PHE A 5 23.49 -7.98 12.63
C PHE A 5 23.50 -9.49 12.23
N VAL A 6 24.15 -9.83 11.11
CA VAL A 6 24.27 -11.21 10.64
C VAL A 6 25.02 -12.08 11.67
N ASN A 7 26.11 -11.58 12.25
CA ASN A 7 26.86 -12.29 13.28
C ASN A 7 26.09 -12.42 14.60
N PHE A 8 25.18 -11.48 14.91
CA PHE A 8 24.30 -11.60 16.07
C PHE A 8 23.21 -12.66 15.81
N TYR A 9 22.61 -12.65 14.60
CA TYR A 9 21.52 -13.55 14.23
C TYR A 9 21.97 -15.00 14.03
N ALA A 10 23.13 -15.22 13.41
CA ALA A 10 23.71 -16.52 13.12
C ALA A 10 25.23 -16.49 13.28
N PRO A 11 25.75 -16.58 14.53
CA PRO A 11 27.16 -16.43 14.84
C PRO A 11 28.04 -17.46 14.09
N GLY A 12 29.01 -16.95 13.32
CA GLY A 12 30.02 -17.81 12.64
C GLY A 12 29.51 -18.67 11.48
N ARG A 13 28.23 -18.51 11.06
CA ARG A 13 27.62 -19.33 10.01
C ARG A 13 27.93 -18.83 8.61
N TYR A 14 28.22 -17.54 8.45
CA TYR A 14 28.44 -16.88 7.16
C TYR A 14 29.83 -16.29 7.07
N SER A 15 30.50 -16.50 5.93
CA SER A 15 31.77 -15.86 5.60
C SER A 15 31.57 -14.37 5.26
N GLN A 16 32.64 -13.57 5.32
CA GLN A 16 32.55 -12.13 4.97
C GLN A 16 32.01 -11.92 3.54
N LYS A 17 32.40 -12.77 2.58
CA LYS A 17 31.91 -12.71 1.19
C LYS A 17 30.40 -12.95 1.09
N GLU A 18 29.88 -13.85 1.91
CA GLU A 18 28.43 -14.11 1.97
C GLU A 18 27.67 -12.94 2.61
N ILE A 19 28.24 -12.33 3.65
CA ILE A 19 27.68 -11.13 4.27
C ILE A 19 27.66 -9.95 3.30
N ASP A 20 28.69 -9.80 2.50
CA ASP A 20 28.75 -8.74 1.47
C ASP A 20 27.69 -8.99 0.37
N ASN A 21 27.50 -10.25 -0.03
CA ASN A 21 26.42 -10.62 -0.95
C ASN A 21 25.04 -10.39 -0.36
N LEU A 22 24.82 -10.72 0.91
CA LEU A 22 23.57 -10.43 1.63
C LEU A 22 23.31 -8.93 1.67
N TYR A 23 24.34 -8.12 1.97
CA TYR A 23 24.22 -6.66 1.93
C TYR A 23 23.82 -6.13 0.55
N GLN A 24 24.47 -6.59 -0.51
CA GLN A 24 24.15 -6.18 -1.87
C GLN A 24 22.73 -6.60 -2.27
N SER A 25 22.32 -7.83 -1.94
CA SER A 25 20.99 -8.35 -2.26
C SER A 25 19.85 -7.62 -1.53
N THR A 26 20.12 -7.15 -0.31
CA THR A 26 19.13 -6.46 0.54
C THR A 26 19.24 -4.94 0.51
N GLU A 27 20.27 -4.41 -0.16
CA GLU A 27 20.60 -2.98 -0.18
C GLU A 27 20.73 -2.39 1.25
N GLY A 28 21.14 -3.23 2.21
CA GLY A 28 21.25 -2.86 3.63
C GLY A 28 19.90 -2.76 4.36
N ASN A 29 18.80 -3.14 3.73
CA ASN A 29 17.49 -3.16 4.37
C ASN A 29 17.40 -4.30 5.39
N GLY A 30 17.34 -3.96 6.69
CA GLY A 30 17.34 -4.93 7.79
C GLY A 30 16.20 -5.94 7.73
N LEU A 31 15.03 -5.55 7.23
CA LEU A 31 13.90 -6.48 7.11
C LEU A 31 14.15 -7.52 6.02
N PHE A 32 14.59 -7.11 4.84
CA PHE A 32 14.94 -8.06 3.77
C PHE A 32 16.08 -8.98 4.21
N LEU A 33 17.00 -8.45 5.01
CA LEU A 33 18.10 -9.24 5.57
C LEU A 33 17.58 -10.33 6.51
N VAL A 34 16.71 -10.01 7.46
CA VAL A 34 16.08 -10.99 8.36
C VAL A 34 15.37 -12.07 7.57
N GLN A 35 14.53 -11.67 6.63
CA GLN A 35 13.73 -12.60 5.83
C GLN A 35 14.57 -13.51 4.95
N LEU A 36 15.66 -12.97 4.40
CA LEU A 36 16.61 -13.77 3.63
C LEU A 36 17.30 -14.79 4.53
N LEU A 37 17.73 -14.39 5.73
CA LEU A 37 18.33 -15.28 6.71
C LEU A 37 17.35 -16.35 7.18
N ASP A 38 16.08 -16.02 7.41
CA ASP A 38 15.04 -16.98 7.79
C ASP A 38 14.80 -18.02 6.67
N SER A 39 14.65 -17.58 5.43
CA SER A 39 14.45 -18.47 4.29
C SER A 39 15.65 -19.41 4.05
N MET A 40 16.87 -18.93 4.34
CA MET A 40 18.09 -19.73 4.28
C MET A 40 18.20 -20.72 5.45
N HIS A 41 17.60 -20.40 6.60
CA HIS A 41 17.50 -21.31 7.74
C HIS A 41 16.58 -22.50 7.45
N GLU A 42 15.43 -22.24 6.81
CA GLU A 42 14.42 -23.26 6.47
C GLU A 42 14.90 -24.20 5.34
N SER A 43 15.70 -23.69 4.40
CA SER A 43 16.14 -24.45 3.20
C SER A 43 17.45 -25.22 3.34
N ASN A 44 18.00 -25.35 4.53
CA ASN A 44 19.23 -26.17 4.83
C ASN A 44 20.46 -25.83 3.99
N GLY A 45 20.64 -24.60 3.52
CA GLY A 45 21.92 -24.19 2.91
C GLY A 45 21.80 -23.27 1.70
N LEU A 46 22.81 -22.50 1.57
CA LEU A 46 23.18 -21.42 0.65
C LEU A 46 23.07 -21.66 -0.85
N LYS A 47 22.15 -22.48 -1.35
CA LYS A 47 22.21 -22.80 -2.78
C LYS A 47 21.75 -21.69 -3.73
N ASN A 48 21.00 -20.68 -3.26
CA ASN A 48 20.61 -19.54 -4.11
C ASN A 48 20.36 -18.30 -3.26
N ILE A 49 21.38 -17.51 -2.96
CA ILE A 49 21.17 -16.13 -2.48
C ILE A 49 20.51 -15.34 -3.63
N PRO A 50 19.32 -14.78 -3.43
CA PRO A 50 18.70 -13.94 -4.46
C PRO A 50 19.61 -12.77 -4.82
N ALA A 51 19.77 -12.51 -6.11
CA ALA A 51 20.70 -11.51 -6.62
C ALA A 51 20.29 -10.05 -6.32
N SER A 52 19.04 -9.84 -5.88
CA SER A 52 18.49 -8.50 -5.60
C SER A 52 17.33 -8.57 -4.63
N ALA A 53 17.00 -7.44 -3.99
CA ALA A 53 15.79 -7.29 -3.17
C ALA A 53 14.51 -7.64 -3.94
N ASP A 54 14.44 -7.36 -5.23
CA ASP A 54 13.31 -7.71 -6.08
C ASP A 54 13.14 -9.23 -6.22
N SER A 55 14.24 -9.99 -6.32
CA SER A 55 14.18 -11.44 -6.35
C SER A 55 13.63 -12.02 -5.04
N ILE A 56 13.96 -11.41 -3.90
CA ILE A 56 13.43 -11.80 -2.58
C ILE A 56 11.91 -11.58 -2.55
N ILE A 57 11.46 -10.41 -2.99
CA ILE A 57 10.03 -10.09 -3.04
C ILE A 57 9.31 -11.04 -4.00
N GLN A 58 9.86 -11.32 -5.17
CA GLN A 58 9.29 -12.26 -6.14
C GLN A 58 9.11 -13.66 -5.54
N MET A 59 10.12 -14.19 -4.85
CA MET A 59 10.03 -15.49 -4.17
C MET A 59 8.91 -15.50 -3.13
N ARG A 60 8.78 -14.44 -2.34
CA ARG A 60 7.72 -14.32 -1.33
C ARG A 60 6.33 -14.26 -1.96
N LEU A 61 6.18 -13.48 -3.03
CA LEU A 61 4.91 -13.39 -3.76
C LEU A 61 4.56 -14.71 -4.45
N ALA A 62 5.55 -15.47 -4.93
CA ALA A 62 5.35 -16.79 -5.51
C ALA A 62 4.87 -17.85 -4.49
N GLY A 63 5.17 -17.66 -3.20
CA GLY A 63 4.70 -18.52 -2.11
C GLY A 63 3.31 -18.18 -1.57
N LEU A 64 2.63 -17.18 -2.14
CA LEU A 64 1.29 -16.79 -1.72
C LEU A 64 0.21 -17.57 -2.48
N SER A 65 -0.89 -17.83 -1.79
CA SER A 65 -2.10 -18.38 -2.43
C SER A 65 -2.74 -17.34 -3.37
N SER A 66 -3.56 -17.82 -4.29
CA SER A 66 -4.36 -16.95 -5.17
C SER A 66 -5.21 -15.96 -4.38
N ASP A 67 -5.77 -16.39 -3.27
CA ASP A 67 -6.62 -15.57 -2.42
C ASP A 67 -5.85 -14.46 -1.71
N GLU A 68 -4.66 -14.77 -1.19
CA GLU A 68 -3.76 -13.78 -0.60
C GLU A 68 -3.33 -12.73 -1.64
N LEU A 69 -3.01 -13.16 -2.86
CA LEU A 69 -2.65 -12.26 -3.95
C LEU A 69 -3.82 -11.34 -4.32
N GLN A 70 -5.06 -11.85 -4.38
CA GLN A 70 -6.25 -11.01 -4.64
C GLN A 70 -6.45 -9.92 -3.58
N VAL A 71 -6.24 -10.24 -2.30
CA VAL A 71 -6.30 -9.24 -1.22
C VAL A 71 -5.23 -8.17 -1.41
N LEU A 72 -3.99 -8.56 -1.69
CA LEU A 72 -2.90 -7.63 -1.94
C LEU A 72 -3.13 -6.78 -3.20
N ASP A 73 -3.70 -7.37 -4.26
CA ASP A 73 -4.03 -6.67 -5.49
C ASP A 73 -5.04 -5.53 -5.25
N VAL A 74 -6.08 -5.79 -4.44
CA VAL A 74 -7.06 -4.76 -4.06
C VAL A 74 -6.40 -3.66 -3.22
N ILE A 75 -5.58 -4.02 -2.22
CA ILE A 75 -4.90 -3.02 -1.38
C ILE A 75 -3.91 -2.18 -2.21
N SER A 76 -3.28 -2.76 -3.24
CA SER A 76 -2.24 -2.10 -4.05
C SER A 76 -2.71 -0.88 -4.82
N VAL A 77 -4.01 -0.78 -5.14
CA VAL A 77 -4.56 0.36 -5.86
C VAL A 77 -4.76 1.60 -4.98
N PHE A 78 -4.73 1.44 -3.66
CA PHE A 78 -4.80 2.56 -2.71
C PHE A 78 -3.40 3.15 -2.48
N ARG A 79 -3.33 4.46 -2.28
CA ARG A 79 -2.06 5.16 -2.12
C ARG A 79 -1.31 4.70 -0.87
N ASP A 80 -1.93 4.85 0.29
CA ASP A 80 -1.27 4.65 1.58
C ASP A 80 -1.97 3.61 2.44
N TRP A 81 -3.30 3.50 2.32
CA TRP A 81 -4.11 2.71 3.22
C TRP A 81 -5.45 2.34 2.55
N ALA A 82 -5.86 1.10 2.69
CA ALA A 82 -7.13 0.58 2.17
C ALA A 82 -8.07 0.24 3.32
N PRO A 83 -9.32 0.78 3.37
CA PRO A 83 -10.30 0.36 4.36
C PRO A 83 -10.65 -1.12 4.21
N PHE A 84 -10.88 -1.82 5.33
CA PHE A 84 -11.26 -3.24 5.28
C PHE A 84 -12.56 -3.48 4.51
N ASP A 85 -13.52 -2.56 4.64
CA ASP A 85 -14.82 -2.67 3.96
C ASP A 85 -14.70 -2.69 2.44
N ILE A 86 -13.63 -2.11 1.87
CA ILE A 86 -13.40 -2.20 0.43
C ILE A 86 -13.05 -3.63 0.00
N LEU A 87 -12.35 -4.38 0.85
CA LEU A 87 -12.04 -5.79 0.58
C LEU A 87 -13.32 -6.61 0.53
N THR A 88 -14.24 -6.37 1.48
CA THR A 88 -15.54 -7.05 1.51
C THR A 88 -16.44 -6.67 0.33
N SER A 89 -16.29 -5.45 -0.19
CA SER A 89 -17.06 -4.95 -1.34
C SER A 89 -16.52 -5.48 -2.68
N LEU A 90 -15.21 -5.64 -2.83
CA LEU A 90 -14.57 -5.98 -4.10
C LEU A 90 -14.31 -7.47 -4.27
N LEU A 91 -14.16 -8.21 -3.17
CA LEU A 91 -13.84 -9.64 -3.18
C LEU A 91 -15.07 -10.47 -2.81
N THR A 92 -15.22 -11.63 -3.45
CA THR A 92 -16.35 -12.56 -3.25
C THR A 92 -16.08 -13.50 -2.06
N LYS A 93 -15.64 -12.95 -0.93
CA LYS A 93 -15.30 -13.70 0.29
C LYS A 93 -16.05 -13.12 1.48
N THR A 94 -16.29 -13.98 2.48
CA THR A 94 -16.89 -13.51 3.73
C THR A 94 -15.93 -12.60 4.49
N PRO A 95 -16.43 -11.66 5.31
CA PRO A 95 -15.58 -10.82 6.14
C PRO A 95 -14.60 -11.60 7.02
N LEU A 96 -15.03 -12.76 7.54
CA LEU A 96 -14.20 -13.60 8.40
C LEU A 96 -13.04 -14.23 7.63
N GLU A 97 -13.29 -14.73 6.41
CA GLU A 97 -12.22 -15.25 5.54
C GLU A 97 -11.23 -14.16 5.17
N LEU A 98 -11.70 -12.94 4.89
CA LEU A 98 -10.84 -11.80 4.57
C LEU A 98 -9.97 -11.39 5.78
N LEU A 99 -10.52 -11.36 6.99
CA LEU A 99 -9.74 -11.11 8.20
C LEU A 99 -8.65 -12.16 8.39
N TYR A 100 -8.97 -13.45 8.18
CA TYR A 100 -8.01 -14.54 8.28
C TYR A 100 -6.87 -14.38 7.25
N LEU A 101 -7.19 -14.04 5.99
CA LEU A 101 -6.19 -13.78 4.94
C LEU A 101 -5.31 -12.57 5.29
N CYS A 102 -5.91 -11.50 5.80
CA CYS A 102 -5.17 -10.32 6.24
C CYS A 102 -4.23 -10.65 7.41
N ASP A 103 -4.67 -11.48 8.37
CA ASP A 103 -3.82 -11.91 9.48
C ASP A 103 -2.64 -12.77 9.00
N GLN A 104 -2.86 -13.68 8.05
CA GLN A 104 -1.76 -14.43 7.42
C GLN A 104 -0.77 -13.49 6.73
N LEU A 105 -1.25 -12.49 5.99
CA LEU A 105 -0.41 -11.51 5.31
C LEU A 105 0.36 -10.62 6.30
N LYS A 106 -0.23 -10.32 7.47
CA LYS A 106 0.47 -9.62 8.57
C LYS A 106 1.58 -10.50 9.16
N GLN A 107 1.30 -11.79 9.44
CA GLN A 107 2.32 -12.73 9.93
C GLN A 107 3.48 -12.88 8.93
N LYS A 108 3.20 -12.81 7.63
CA LYS A 108 4.21 -12.78 6.57
C LYS A 108 4.88 -11.40 6.40
N ASN A 109 4.60 -10.42 7.27
CA ASN A 109 5.13 -9.05 7.20
C ASN A 109 4.93 -8.36 5.83
N LEU A 110 3.80 -8.63 5.18
CA LEU A 110 3.42 -7.96 3.91
C LEU A 110 2.46 -6.81 4.15
N LEU A 111 1.60 -6.93 5.17
CA LEU A 111 0.62 -5.92 5.55
C LEU A 111 0.81 -5.46 7.00
N THR A 112 0.43 -4.22 7.23
CA THR A 112 0.28 -3.61 8.55
C THR A 112 -1.17 -3.19 8.71
N GLU A 113 -1.75 -3.51 9.85
CA GLU A 113 -3.10 -3.11 10.23
C GLU A 113 -3.07 -1.79 10.98
N SER A 114 -4.02 -0.92 10.68
CA SER A 114 -4.21 0.33 11.40
C SER A 114 -5.67 0.77 11.35
N THR A 115 -6.07 1.59 12.31
CA THR A 115 -7.42 2.14 12.37
C THR A 115 -7.37 3.66 12.18
N ARG A 116 -8.17 4.18 11.25
CA ARG A 116 -8.35 5.62 11.03
C ARG A 116 -9.76 6.01 11.49
N GLY A 117 -9.85 6.73 12.61
CA GLY A 117 -11.14 6.96 13.28
C GLY A 117 -11.73 5.63 13.79
N LYS A 118 -12.87 5.21 13.23
CA LYS A 118 -13.53 3.93 13.55
C LYS A 118 -13.35 2.86 12.47
N VAL A 119 -12.63 3.19 11.39
CA VAL A 119 -12.49 2.31 10.23
C VAL A 119 -11.19 1.54 10.33
N LEU A 120 -11.30 0.21 10.33
CA LEU A 120 -10.17 -0.71 10.21
C LEU A 120 -9.65 -0.71 8.77
N GLY A 121 -8.35 -0.83 8.58
CA GLY A 121 -7.77 -0.98 7.25
C GLY A 121 -6.32 -1.42 7.27
N TYR A 122 -5.78 -1.58 6.08
CA TYR A 122 -4.48 -2.18 5.84
C TYR A 122 -3.62 -1.34 4.91
N SER A 123 -2.32 -1.38 5.15
CA SER A 123 -1.28 -0.80 4.29
C SER A 123 -0.18 -1.81 4.04
N PHE A 124 0.59 -1.62 2.99
CA PHE A 124 1.79 -2.42 2.77
C PHE A 124 2.86 -2.06 3.81
N THR A 125 3.54 -3.06 4.33
CA THR A 125 4.71 -2.86 5.21
C THR A 125 5.84 -2.17 4.44
N HIS A 126 5.93 -2.41 3.11
CA HIS A 126 6.96 -1.86 2.24
C HIS A 126 6.40 -1.46 0.89
N GLU A 127 6.64 -0.22 0.47
CA GLU A 127 6.23 0.32 -0.83
C GLU A 127 6.79 -0.47 -2.02
N ARG A 128 7.97 -1.08 -1.88
CA ARG A 128 8.58 -1.89 -2.94
C ARG A 128 7.76 -3.15 -3.26
N VAL A 129 7.13 -3.77 -2.26
CA VAL A 129 6.20 -4.90 -2.46
C VAL A 129 4.97 -4.46 -3.26
N LYS A 130 4.39 -3.31 -2.90
CA LYS A 130 3.27 -2.69 -3.62
C LYS A 130 3.61 -2.36 -5.07
N ALA A 131 4.78 -1.73 -5.31
CA ALA A 131 5.23 -1.39 -6.64
C ALA A 131 5.38 -2.64 -7.53
N MET A 132 5.93 -3.73 -6.99
CA MET A 132 6.10 -4.99 -7.71
C MET A 132 4.76 -5.67 -8.02
N LEU A 133 3.80 -5.65 -7.09
CA LEU A 133 2.45 -6.15 -7.33
C LEU A 133 1.75 -5.35 -8.45
N SER A 134 1.86 -4.03 -8.42
CA SER A 134 1.29 -3.16 -9.46
C SER A 134 1.86 -3.44 -10.86
N GLN A 135 3.14 -3.85 -10.94
CA GLN A 135 3.76 -4.24 -12.22
C GLN A 135 3.30 -5.62 -12.72
N ARG A 136 2.92 -6.53 -11.81
CA ARG A 136 2.39 -7.86 -12.15
C ARG A 136 0.97 -7.82 -12.69
N GLN A 137 0.18 -6.87 -12.24
CA GLN A 137 -1.21 -6.71 -12.68
C GLN A 137 -1.27 -6.30 -14.14
N SER A 138 -2.19 -6.92 -14.90
CA SER A 138 -2.50 -6.38 -16.23
C SER A 138 -3.12 -4.98 -16.11
N GLU A 139 -2.88 -4.15 -17.12
CA GLU A 139 -3.45 -2.80 -17.15
C GLU A 139 -4.99 -2.84 -17.01
N SER A 140 -5.64 -3.78 -17.69
CA SER A 140 -7.09 -3.96 -17.62
C SER A 140 -7.58 -4.32 -16.21
N ALA A 141 -6.88 -5.25 -15.52
CA ALA A 141 -7.24 -5.63 -14.15
C ALA A 141 -7.08 -4.44 -13.20
N ARG A 142 -5.96 -3.71 -13.29
CA ARG A 142 -5.71 -2.53 -12.49
C ARG A 142 -6.76 -1.44 -12.72
N ARG A 143 -7.13 -1.17 -13.97
CA ARG A 143 -8.20 -0.21 -14.30
C ARG A 143 -9.54 -0.60 -13.69
N ILE A 144 -9.92 -1.88 -13.75
CA ILE A 144 -11.15 -2.38 -13.14
C ILE A 144 -11.12 -2.21 -11.62
N LEU A 145 -10.01 -2.53 -10.96
CA LEU A 145 -9.87 -2.35 -9.51
C LEU A 145 -10.00 -0.88 -9.12
N HIS A 146 -9.37 0.03 -9.85
CA HIS A 146 -9.51 1.46 -9.60
C HIS A 146 -10.96 1.94 -9.80
N LEU A 147 -11.65 1.52 -10.86
CA LEU A 147 -13.06 1.89 -11.08
C LEU A 147 -13.96 1.39 -9.95
N ARG A 148 -13.79 0.13 -9.51
CA ARG A 148 -14.56 -0.42 -8.41
C ARG A 148 -14.27 0.29 -7.09
N ALA A 149 -12.99 0.59 -6.80
CA ALA A 149 -12.60 1.38 -5.65
C ALA A 149 -13.23 2.77 -5.68
N ALA A 150 -13.21 3.46 -6.83
CA ALA A 150 -13.87 4.74 -7.00
C ALA A 150 -15.38 4.66 -6.76
N GLN A 151 -16.07 3.66 -7.31
CA GLN A 151 -17.51 3.45 -7.10
C GLN A 151 -17.85 3.22 -5.63
N TYR A 152 -17.03 2.43 -4.93
CA TYR A 152 -17.20 2.22 -3.49
C TYR A 152 -17.03 3.53 -2.72
N LEU A 153 -15.97 4.29 -2.95
CA LEU A 153 -15.71 5.56 -2.31
C LEU A 153 -16.79 6.60 -2.64
N GLU A 154 -17.27 6.62 -3.89
CA GLU A 154 -18.36 7.49 -4.32
C GLU A 154 -19.67 7.20 -3.57
N ALA A 155 -19.95 5.91 -3.31
CA ALA A 155 -21.13 5.51 -2.53
C ALA A 155 -21.03 5.90 -1.03
N GLN A 156 -19.82 6.07 -0.51
CA GLN A 156 -19.58 6.54 0.87
C GLN A 156 -19.61 8.08 0.97
N LEU A 157 -19.69 8.78 -0.17
CA LEU A 157 -19.72 10.24 -0.20
C LEU A 157 -21.05 10.71 0.37
N GLY A 158 -21.01 11.25 1.62
CA GLY A 158 -22.15 11.93 2.22
C GLY A 158 -22.36 13.32 1.65
N SER A 159 -23.32 14.06 2.20
CA SER A 159 -23.57 15.48 1.85
C SER A 159 -22.37 16.39 2.15
N ASP A 160 -21.51 16.00 3.08
CA ASP A 160 -20.34 16.76 3.52
C ASP A 160 -19.05 16.04 3.08
N GLY A 161 -18.84 15.92 1.77
CA GLY A 161 -17.63 15.28 1.21
C GLY A 161 -16.36 16.00 1.68
N SER A 162 -15.42 15.25 2.26
CA SER A 162 -14.11 15.79 2.64
C SER A 162 -13.21 15.96 1.41
N THR A 163 -12.34 16.96 1.44
CA THR A 163 -11.34 17.21 0.39
C THR A 163 -10.49 15.96 0.11
N ASP A 164 -10.11 15.24 1.15
CA ASP A 164 -9.33 14.01 1.04
C ASP A 164 -10.05 12.90 0.25
N LEU A 165 -11.38 12.81 0.39
CA LEU A 165 -12.18 11.82 -0.33
C LEU A 165 -12.31 12.21 -1.82
N TYR A 166 -12.44 13.50 -2.12
CA TYR A 166 -12.45 13.97 -3.51
C TYR A 166 -11.11 13.67 -4.21
N ASP A 167 -9.99 13.89 -3.56
CA ASP A 167 -8.67 13.60 -4.14
C ASP A 167 -8.47 12.09 -4.39
N GLN A 168 -8.95 11.24 -3.48
CA GLN A 168 -8.97 9.78 -3.72
C GLN A 168 -9.85 9.40 -4.92
N LEU A 169 -11.04 10.00 -5.03
CA LEU A 169 -11.94 9.78 -6.17
C LEU A 169 -11.30 10.23 -7.49
N VAL A 170 -10.64 11.40 -7.51
CA VAL A 170 -9.88 11.87 -8.68
C VAL A 170 -8.82 10.86 -9.08
N GLN A 171 -8.02 10.39 -8.13
CA GLN A 171 -6.97 9.41 -8.38
C GLN A 171 -7.54 8.12 -8.98
N HIS A 172 -8.56 7.55 -8.34
CA HIS A 172 -9.13 6.27 -8.78
C HIS A 172 -9.87 6.38 -10.10
N PHE A 173 -10.68 7.43 -10.36
CA PHE A 173 -11.34 7.62 -11.64
C PHE A 173 -10.34 7.90 -12.76
N THR A 174 -9.27 8.66 -12.50
CA THR A 174 -8.19 8.88 -13.49
C THR A 174 -7.52 7.57 -13.87
N ALA A 175 -7.08 6.78 -12.89
CA ALA A 175 -6.43 5.50 -13.14
C ALA A 175 -7.38 4.44 -13.73
N GLY A 176 -8.67 4.54 -13.43
CA GLY A 176 -9.74 3.72 -14.02
C GLY A 176 -10.14 4.13 -15.44
N GLY A 177 -9.73 5.33 -15.90
CA GLY A 177 -10.03 5.84 -17.24
C GLY A 177 -11.38 6.55 -17.38
N ASP A 178 -12.08 6.85 -16.26
CA ASP A 178 -13.28 7.69 -16.26
C ASP A 178 -12.88 9.16 -16.09
N THR A 179 -12.47 9.77 -17.18
CA THR A 179 -12.00 11.17 -17.21
C THR A 179 -13.08 12.17 -16.83
N PHE A 180 -14.34 11.87 -17.13
CA PHE A 180 -15.46 12.77 -16.81
C PHE A 180 -15.66 12.86 -15.28
N LYS A 181 -15.74 11.71 -14.60
CA LYS A 181 -15.86 11.69 -13.14
C LYS A 181 -14.60 12.22 -12.45
N ALA A 182 -13.42 11.89 -12.97
CA ALA A 182 -12.17 12.45 -12.46
C ALA A 182 -12.18 13.99 -12.50
N PHE A 183 -12.60 14.58 -13.61
CA PHE A 183 -12.73 16.03 -13.76
C PHE A 183 -13.78 16.61 -12.80
N LYS A 184 -14.98 15.99 -12.72
CA LYS A 184 -16.03 16.39 -11.77
C LYS A 184 -15.50 16.51 -10.34
N TYR A 185 -14.86 15.45 -9.85
CA TYR A 185 -14.34 15.45 -8.48
C TYR A 185 -13.13 16.35 -8.27
N LYS A 186 -12.35 16.62 -9.33
CA LYS A 186 -11.28 17.61 -9.26
C LYS A 186 -11.82 19.04 -9.06
N VAL A 187 -12.92 19.37 -9.73
CA VAL A 187 -13.59 20.67 -9.53
C VAL A 187 -14.13 20.77 -8.10
N LEU A 188 -14.78 19.71 -7.58
CA LEU A 188 -15.30 19.71 -6.22
C LEU A 188 -14.19 19.79 -5.16
N SER A 189 -13.04 19.14 -5.39
CA SER A 189 -11.86 19.24 -4.52
C SER A 189 -11.33 20.68 -4.47
N LEU A 190 -11.24 21.36 -5.62
CA LEU A 190 -10.80 22.75 -5.70
C LEU A 190 -11.79 23.72 -5.04
N ASP A 191 -13.08 23.49 -5.23
CA ASP A 191 -14.14 24.32 -4.62
C ASP A 191 -14.11 24.20 -3.09
N ALA A 192 -14.02 22.98 -2.56
CA ALA A 192 -13.88 22.72 -1.14
C ALA A 192 -12.62 23.37 -0.54
N PHE A 193 -11.49 23.30 -1.27
CA PHE A 193 -10.23 23.95 -0.85
C PHE A 193 -10.38 25.48 -0.86
N ALA A 194 -10.99 26.06 -1.89
CA ALA A 194 -11.21 27.48 -1.98
C ALA A 194 -12.12 27.98 -0.83
N GLY A 195 -13.21 27.28 -0.53
CA GLY A 195 -14.09 27.56 0.61
C GLY A 195 -13.32 27.59 1.94
N MET A 196 -12.49 26.59 2.19
CA MET A 196 -11.66 26.55 3.39
C MET A 196 -10.66 27.71 3.45
N CYS A 197 -10.07 28.13 2.32
CA CYS A 197 -9.16 29.27 2.29
C CYS A 197 -9.87 30.58 2.61
N TYR A 198 -11.12 30.77 2.15
CA TYR A 198 -11.92 31.97 2.48
C TYR A 198 -12.27 32.05 3.96
N GLU A 199 -12.57 30.93 4.60
CA GLU A 199 -12.83 30.88 6.05
C GLU A 199 -11.59 31.17 6.90
N LEU A 200 -10.41 30.71 6.46
CA LEU A 200 -9.15 30.89 7.19
C LEU A 200 -8.50 32.25 6.95
N MET A 201 -8.78 32.90 5.82
CA MET A 201 -8.29 34.23 5.49
C MET A 201 -9.47 35.15 5.17
N PRO A 202 -10.20 35.66 6.19
CA PRO A 202 -11.22 36.69 5.94
C PRO A 202 -10.53 37.88 5.26
N ILE A 203 -11.03 38.26 4.11
CA ILE A 203 -10.58 39.47 3.42
C ILE A 203 -10.69 40.59 4.43
N LEU A 204 -9.57 41.23 4.79
CA LEU A 204 -9.56 42.45 5.54
C LEU A 204 -10.32 43.47 4.65
N THR A 205 -11.58 43.69 4.98
CA THR A 205 -12.32 44.82 4.38
C THR A 205 -11.54 46.05 4.77
N ASP A 206 -10.95 46.73 3.80
CA ASP A 206 -10.35 48.02 3.97
C ASP A 206 -11.36 48.93 4.70
N GLY A 207 -11.02 49.27 5.93
CA GLY A 207 -11.76 50.26 6.72
C GLY A 207 -11.55 51.65 6.18
N SER A 208 -11.96 51.90 4.95
CA SER A 208 -12.04 53.22 4.37
C SER A 208 -13.49 53.71 4.31
N ASP A 209 -14.11 53.88 5.48
CA ASP A 209 -15.25 54.74 5.64
C ASP A 209 -15.28 55.22 7.10
N ALA A 210 -14.34 56.14 7.41
CA ALA A 210 -14.45 57.01 8.56
C ALA A 210 -14.35 58.46 8.07
N GLN A 211 -15.47 59.03 7.81
CA GLN A 211 -15.70 60.52 7.93
C GLN A 211 -16.85 60.77 8.85
#